data_fcae03740dde404a56429091dafec14b
#
_entry.id   fcae03740dde404a56429091dafec14b
#
_cell.length_a   1.000
_cell.length_b   1.000
_cell.length_c   1.000
_cell.angle_alpha   90.00
_cell.angle_beta   90.00
_cell.angle_gamma   90.00
#
_symmetry.space_group_name_H-M   'P 1'
#
loop_
_entity.id
_entity.type
_entity.pdbx_description
1 polymer ?
#
loop_
_entity_poly.entity_id
_entity_poly.type
_entity_poly.pdbx_seq_one_letter_code
_entity_poly.pdbx_strand_id
1 'polypeptide(L)'
;AFGLDASLRDIALLGQQAENEFVGCRCGIMDQFISALGKDGHALLIDCRSLETETAAISDELRVMIIDSKVQRGLVGSEYNTRREQCEAAAAHFGVKALRDVDLAQLQAARNELDPLVYRRAHHVITENARTLAAAQALRAHDVERLSTLMAESHASMRDDFAITVPPIDALVEIVSAVIGKRGGVRMTGGGFGGCVVALVPDSLVDEVTQAVQRDYPARSGGLVAQIHLCRAREGAHVL
;
A
#
# COMPACT_ATOMS: atom_id res chain seq x y z
N ALA A 1 -26.68 -6.79 -17.13
CA ALA A 1 -27.37 -6.13 -18.25
C ALA A 1 -27.26 -6.97 -19.54
N PHE A 2 -26.10 -7.56 -19.84
CA PHE A 2 -25.85 -8.30 -21.08
C PHE A 2 -25.93 -9.83 -20.95
N GLY A 3 -26.33 -10.36 -19.78
CA GLY A 3 -26.45 -11.81 -19.54
C GLY A 3 -25.12 -12.58 -19.66
N LEU A 4 -23.98 -11.89 -19.46
CA LEU A 4 -22.67 -12.52 -19.47
C LEU A 4 -22.46 -13.26 -18.15
N ASP A 5 -22.06 -14.52 -18.25
CA ASP A 5 -21.68 -15.35 -17.11
C ASP A 5 -20.18 -15.15 -16.81
N ALA A 6 -19.85 -13.99 -16.21
CA ALA A 6 -18.50 -13.62 -15.85
C ALA A 6 -18.39 -13.54 -14.32
N SER A 7 -17.41 -14.23 -13.73
CA SER A 7 -17.14 -14.10 -12.31
C SER A 7 -16.59 -12.71 -11.96
N LEU A 8 -16.70 -12.28 -10.70
CA LEU A 8 -16.09 -11.03 -10.23
C LEU A 8 -14.56 -11.02 -10.45
N ARG A 9 -13.93 -12.19 -10.37
CA ARG A 9 -12.51 -12.36 -10.68
C ARG A 9 -12.21 -12.08 -12.15
N ASP A 10 -13.04 -12.60 -13.08
CA ASP A 10 -12.86 -12.36 -14.51
C ASP A 10 -13.05 -10.88 -14.85
N ILE A 11 -14.02 -10.21 -14.22
CA ILE A 11 -14.24 -8.77 -14.36
C ILE A 11 -13.01 -7.98 -13.90
N ALA A 12 -12.41 -8.34 -12.77
CA ALA A 12 -11.20 -7.69 -12.27
C ALA A 12 -10.01 -7.89 -13.22
N LEU A 13 -9.84 -9.11 -13.77
CA LEU A 13 -8.78 -9.41 -14.74
C LEU A 13 -8.96 -8.64 -16.04
N LEU A 14 -10.18 -8.54 -16.55
CA LEU A 14 -10.50 -7.70 -17.72
C LEU A 14 -10.19 -6.23 -17.47
N GLY A 15 -10.50 -5.72 -16.26
CA GLY A 15 -10.14 -4.34 -15.86
C GLY A 15 -8.65 -4.11 -15.86
N GLN A 16 -7.85 -5.05 -15.32
CA GLN A 16 -6.39 -4.97 -15.36
C GLN A 16 -5.85 -5.05 -16.78
N GLN A 17 -6.40 -5.92 -17.62
CA GLN A 17 -6.00 -6.02 -19.01
C GLN A 17 -6.25 -4.71 -19.76
N ALA A 18 -7.39 -4.07 -19.55
CA ALA A 18 -7.69 -2.78 -20.15
C ALA A 18 -6.68 -1.69 -19.72
N GLU A 19 -6.30 -1.62 -18.45
CA GLU A 19 -5.27 -0.71 -17.95
C GLU A 19 -3.91 -0.99 -18.59
N ASN A 20 -3.51 -2.26 -18.65
CA ASN A 20 -2.19 -2.65 -19.14
C ASN A 20 -2.03 -2.50 -20.65
N GLU A 21 -3.04 -2.91 -21.43
CA GLU A 21 -2.94 -3.02 -22.88
C GLU A 21 -3.48 -1.79 -23.60
N PHE A 22 -4.57 -1.18 -23.10
CA PHE A 22 -5.20 -0.04 -23.74
C PHE A 22 -4.69 1.30 -23.20
N VAL A 23 -4.61 1.44 -21.85
CA VAL A 23 -4.10 2.67 -21.23
C VAL A 23 -2.57 2.69 -21.19
N GLY A 24 -1.92 1.52 -21.23
CA GLY A 24 -0.46 1.37 -21.18
C GLY A 24 0.14 1.49 -19.77
N CYS A 25 -0.68 1.44 -18.74
CA CYS A 25 -0.25 1.44 -17.35
C CYS A 25 -0.01 -0.01 -16.88
N ARG A 26 1.24 -0.43 -16.70
CA ARG A 26 1.59 -1.80 -16.23
C ARG A 26 1.30 -1.98 -14.74
N CYS A 27 0.09 -1.63 -14.30
CA CYS A 27 -0.33 -1.74 -12.91
C CYS A 27 -0.48 -3.20 -12.43
N GLY A 28 -0.45 -3.39 -11.10
CA GLY A 28 -0.85 -4.64 -10.46
C GLY A 28 -2.38 -4.83 -10.51
N ILE A 29 -2.85 -5.90 -9.86
CA ILE A 29 -4.27 -6.30 -9.87
C ILE A 29 -5.06 -5.77 -8.66
N MET A 30 -4.40 -5.11 -7.70
CA MET A 30 -4.98 -4.78 -6.39
C MET A 30 -6.27 -3.97 -6.51
N ASP A 31 -6.25 -2.89 -7.29
CA ASP A 31 -7.36 -1.95 -7.35
C ASP A 31 -8.61 -2.58 -8.00
N GLN A 32 -8.41 -3.38 -9.03
CA GLN A 32 -9.48 -4.10 -9.71
C GLN A 32 -10.08 -5.21 -8.82
N PHE A 33 -9.20 -5.94 -8.09
CA PHE A 33 -9.67 -6.99 -7.17
C PHE A 33 -10.45 -6.41 -6.00
N ILE A 34 -9.97 -5.34 -5.37
CA ILE A 34 -10.72 -4.76 -4.24
C ILE A 34 -12.03 -4.13 -4.70
N SER A 35 -12.07 -3.53 -5.91
CA SER A 35 -13.31 -3.02 -6.48
C SER A 35 -14.33 -4.11 -6.76
N ALA A 36 -13.90 -5.30 -7.17
CA ALA A 36 -14.80 -6.41 -7.50
C ALA A 36 -15.12 -7.29 -6.29
N LEU A 37 -14.15 -7.57 -5.43
CA LEU A 37 -14.22 -8.60 -4.39
C LEU A 37 -14.21 -8.03 -2.96
N GLY A 38 -14.30 -6.71 -2.81
CA GLY A 38 -14.36 -6.04 -1.51
C GLY A 38 -15.51 -6.60 -0.67
N LYS A 39 -15.30 -6.67 0.67
CA LYS A 39 -16.29 -7.10 1.64
C LYS A 39 -16.47 -6.05 2.71
N ASP A 40 -17.71 -5.78 3.09
CA ASP A 40 -18.03 -4.79 4.12
C ASP A 40 -17.28 -5.07 5.42
N GLY A 41 -16.67 -4.04 6.01
CA GLY A 41 -15.90 -4.12 7.25
C GLY A 41 -14.58 -4.92 7.17
N HIS A 42 -14.09 -5.30 5.99
CA HIS A 42 -12.91 -6.15 5.86
C HIS A 42 -11.83 -5.55 4.94
N ALA A 43 -10.58 -5.84 5.26
CA ALA A 43 -9.46 -5.76 4.34
C ALA A 43 -9.36 -7.05 3.51
N LEU A 44 -8.85 -6.95 2.29
CA LEU A 44 -8.65 -8.07 1.39
C LEU A 44 -7.14 -8.35 1.23
N LEU A 45 -6.71 -9.53 1.64
CA LEU A 45 -5.39 -10.06 1.32
C LEU A 45 -5.46 -10.74 -0.04
N ILE A 46 -4.56 -10.38 -0.95
CA ILE A 46 -4.53 -10.90 -2.31
C ILE A 46 -3.17 -11.56 -2.54
N ASP A 47 -3.15 -12.83 -2.89
CA ASP A 47 -1.97 -13.46 -3.48
C ASP A 47 -1.93 -13.13 -4.98
N CYS A 48 -1.01 -12.22 -5.37
CA CYS A 48 -0.91 -11.76 -6.75
C CYS A 48 -0.43 -12.83 -7.76
N ARG A 49 -0.02 -14.02 -7.30
CA ARG A 49 0.38 -15.14 -8.18
C ARG A 49 -0.76 -16.12 -8.41
N SER A 50 -1.38 -16.63 -7.32
CA SER A 50 -2.50 -17.58 -7.42
C SER A 50 -3.84 -16.88 -7.65
N LEU A 51 -3.91 -15.58 -7.36
CA LEU A 51 -5.12 -14.77 -7.33
C LEU A 51 -6.13 -15.27 -6.28
N GLU A 52 -5.67 -15.99 -5.28
CA GLU A 52 -6.45 -16.33 -4.11
C GLU A 52 -6.58 -15.13 -3.20
N THR A 53 -7.72 -15.04 -2.53
CA THR A 53 -8.03 -13.92 -1.65
C THR A 53 -8.51 -14.42 -0.30
N GLU A 54 -8.12 -13.70 0.75
CA GLU A 54 -8.59 -13.91 2.12
C GLU A 54 -9.02 -12.58 2.72
N THR A 55 -10.06 -12.60 3.55
CA THR A 55 -10.53 -11.40 4.24
C THR A 55 -9.99 -11.34 5.67
N ALA A 56 -9.73 -10.12 6.15
CA ALA A 56 -9.40 -9.84 7.54
C ALA A 56 -10.31 -8.70 8.05
N ALA A 57 -11.06 -8.95 9.11
CA ALA A 57 -11.98 -7.96 9.67
C ALA A 57 -11.20 -6.74 10.20
N ILE A 58 -11.69 -5.54 9.88
CA ILE A 58 -11.22 -4.29 10.49
C ILE A 58 -12.12 -4.03 11.69
N SER A 59 -11.54 -3.70 12.85
CA SER A 59 -12.33 -3.37 14.05
C SER A 59 -13.27 -2.22 13.78
N ASP A 60 -14.51 -2.31 14.28
CA ASP A 60 -15.51 -1.24 14.16
C ASP A 60 -15.10 0.07 14.86
N GLU A 61 -14.16 -0.01 15.80
CA GLU A 61 -13.58 1.14 16.50
C GLU A 61 -12.57 1.93 15.65
N LEU A 62 -12.13 1.35 14.52
CA LEU A 62 -11.18 1.98 13.62
C LEU A 62 -11.88 2.55 12.37
N ARG A 63 -11.45 3.72 11.97
CA ARG A 63 -11.81 4.35 10.68
C ARG A 63 -10.65 4.27 9.71
N VAL A 64 -10.98 4.05 8.46
CA VAL A 64 -10.03 4.21 7.37
C VAL A 64 -10.02 5.69 6.98
N MET A 65 -8.90 6.35 7.19
CA MET A 65 -8.71 7.73 6.81
C MET A 65 -7.74 7.79 5.63
N ILE A 66 -8.20 8.32 4.50
CA ILE A 66 -7.36 8.58 3.32
C ILE A 66 -7.03 10.07 3.32
N ILE A 67 -5.75 10.41 3.27
CA ILE A 67 -5.26 11.79 3.29
C ILE A 67 -4.52 12.04 1.99
N ASP A 68 -5.17 12.77 1.07
CA ASP A 68 -4.57 13.20 -0.20
C ASP A 68 -3.62 14.37 0.06
N SER A 69 -2.35 14.18 -0.20
CA SER A 69 -1.30 15.16 0.03
C SER A 69 -1.35 16.36 -0.88
N LYS A 70 -2.09 16.29 -1.99
CA LYS A 70 -2.09 17.28 -3.10
C LYS A 70 -0.72 17.47 -3.76
N VAL A 71 0.23 16.58 -3.50
CA VAL A 71 1.47 16.55 -4.27
C VAL A 71 1.15 16.07 -5.68
N GLN A 72 1.42 16.93 -6.66
CA GLN A 72 1.27 16.55 -8.05
C GLN A 72 2.34 15.52 -8.42
N ARG A 73 1.88 14.37 -8.89
CA ARG A 73 2.76 13.32 -9.39
C ARG A 73 3.36 13.78 -10.72
N GLY A 74 4.68 13.92 -10.76
CA GLY A 74 5.42 14.13 -11.99
C GLY A 74 5.44 12.86 -12.87
N LEU A 75 6.58 12.50 -13.44
CA LEU A 75 6.79 11.34 -14.33
C LEU A 75 6.66 9.97 -13.60
N VAL A 76 5.53 9.74 -12.92
CA VAL A 76 5.30 8.53 -12.08
C VAL A 76 5.46 7.24 -12.89
N GLY A 77 5.03 7.23 -14.15
CA GLY A 77 5.15 6.04 -14.99
C GLY A 77 6.60 5.59 -15.22
N SER A 78 7.51 6.52 -15.39
CA SER A 78 8.95 6.20 -15.59
C SER A 78 9.60 5.70 -14.31
N GLU A 79 9.34 6.36 -13.17
CA GLU A 79 9.89 5.97 -11.88
C GLU A 79 9.36 4.62 -11.39
N TYR A 80 8.07 4.35 -11.59
CA TYR A 80 7.47 3.05 -11.28
C TYR A 80 8.10 1.93 -12.10
N ASN A 81 8.26 2.14 -13.40
CA ASN A 81 8.91 1.16 -14.28
C ASN A 81 10.37 0.93 -13.88
N THR A 82 11.11 1.98 -13.50
CA THR A 82 12.49 1.85 -12.98
C THR A 82 12.54 0.97 -11.73
N ARG A 83 11.60 1.12 -10.78
CA ARG A 83 11.53 0.24 -9.59
C ARG A 83 11.26 -1.20 -9.98
N ARG A 84 10.40 -1.41 -10.96
CA ARG A 84 10.10 -2.75 -11.48
C ARG A 84 11.34 -3.39 -12.12
N GLU A 85 12.05 -2.67 -12.98
CA GLU A 85 13.30 -3.13 -13.61
C GLU A 85 14.36 -3.51 -12.56
N GLN A 86 14.51 -2.71 -11.51
CA GLN A 86 15.42 -2.99 -10.41
C GLN A 86 15.05 -4.27 -9.65
N CYS A 87 13.75 -4.53 -9.43
CA CYS A 87 13.28 -5.77 -8.83
C CYS A 87 13.47 -6.98 -9.76
N GLU A 88 13.24 -6.81 -11.06
CA GLU A 88 13.47 -7.84 -12.08
C GLU A 88 14.96 -8.19 -12.18
N ALA A 89 15.84 -7.20 -12.12
CA ALA A 89 17.30 -7.44 -12.07
C ALA A 89 17.72 -8.26 -10.85
N ALA A 90 17.16 -7.98 -9.67
CA ALA A 90 17.41 -8.79 -8.48
C ALA A 90 16.87 -10.22 -8.64
N ALA A 91 15.65 -10.40 -9.17
CA ALA A 91 15.08 -11.73 -9.40
C ALA A 91 15.92 -12.54 -10.40
N ALA A 92 16.43 -11.88 -11.44
CA ALA A 92 17.33 -12.52 -12.43
C ALA A 92 18.65 -12.98 -11.79
N HIS A 93 19.24 -12.20 -10.87
CA HIS A 93 20.44 -12.59 -10.14
C HIS A 93 20.24 -13.92 -9.38
N PHE A 94 19.07 -14.11 -8.77
CA PHE A 94 18.73 -15.35 -8.05
C PHE A 94 18.17 -16.45 -8.95
N GLY A 95 18.02 -16.23 -10.26
CA GLY A 95 17.46 -17.22 -11.19
C GLY A 95 15.98 -17.55 -10.93
N VAL A 96 15.23 -16.63 -10.30
CA VAL A 96 13.81 -16.81 -9.97
C VAL A 96 12.91 -15.92 -10.81
N LYS A 97 11.62 -16.28 -10.92
CA LYS A 97 10.63 -15.48 -11.66
C LYS A 97 10.18 -14.23 -10.89
N ALA A 98 10.22 -14.25 -9.56
CA ALA A 98 9.79 -13.16 -8.73
C ALA A 98 10.50 -13.20 -7.35
N LEU A 99 10.72 -12.03 -6.76
CA LEU A 99 11.40 -11.88 -5.46
C LEU A 99 10.68 -12.55 -4.28
N ARG A 100 9.40 -12.91 -4.42
CA ARG A 100 8.70 -13.72 -3.41
C ARG A 100 9.29 -15.14 -3.24
N ASP A 101 10.10 -15.59 -4.18
CA ASP A 101 10.77 -16.90 -4.17
C ASP A 101 12.18 -16.84 -3.55
N VAL A 102 12.57 -15.65 -3.07
CA VAL A 102 13.85 -15.39 -2.39
C VAL A 102 13.55 -15.06 -0.92
N ASP A 103 14.25 -15.71 0.00
CA ASP A 103 14.17 -15.37 1.41
C ASP A 103 15.20 -14.28 1.80
N LEU A 104 15.03 -13.73 3.01
CA LEU A 104 15.90 -12.66 3.50
C LEU A 104 17.34 -13.12 3.71
N ALA A 105 17.56 -14.37 4.09
CA ALA A 105 18.90 -14.91 4.31
C ALA A 105 19.68 -15.05 2.99
N GLN A 106 19.02 -15.52 1.93
CA GLN A 106 19.57 -15.57 0.57
C GLN A 106 19.95 -14.17 0.08
N LEU A 107 19.06 -13.17 0.27
CA LEU A 107 19.34 -11.79 -0.08
C LEU A 107 20.55 -11.24 0.69
N GLN A 108 20.62 -11.50 1.99
CA GLN A 108 21.72 -11.03 2.84
C GLN A 108 23.07 -11.65 2.43
N ALA A 109 23.08 -12.92 2.04
CA ALA A 109 24.27 -13.60 1.53
C ALA A 109 24.79 -12.96 0.23
N ALA A 110 23.89 -12.54 -0.65
CA ALA A 110 24.22 -11.90 -1.92
C ALA A 110 24.50 -10.37 -1.83
N ARG A 111 24.57 -9.81 -0.62
CA ARG A 111 24.68 -8.36 -0.41
C ARG A 111 25.84 -7.71 -1.18
N ASN A 112 26.98 -8.37 -1.29
CA ASN A 112 28.18 -7.85 -1.95
C ASN A 112 28.23 -8.19 -3.45
N GLU A 113 27.27 -8.98 -3.94
CA GLU A 113 27.20 -9.42 -5.34
C GLU A 113 26.20 -8.56 -6.14
N LEU A 114 25.24 -7.97 -5.45
CA LEU A 114 24.23 -7.09 -6.04
C LEU A 114 24.66 -5.62 -6.02
N ASP A 115 24.23 -4.88 -7.03
CA ASP A 115 24.26 -3.42 -6.96
C ASP A 115 23.53 -2.94 -5.69
N PRO A 116 24.10 -1.99 -4.91
CA PRO A 116 23.52 -1.56 -3.63
C PRO A 116 22.09 -1.04 -3.73
N LEU A 117 21.72 -0.45 -4.89
CA LEU A 117 20.38 0.04 -5.14
C LEU A 117 19.41 -1.13 -5.39
N VAL A 118 19.82 -2.08 -6.24
CA VAL A 118 19.06 -3.30 -6.54
C VAL A 118 18.84 -4.12 -5.27
N TYR A 119 19.89 -4.25 -4.42
CA TYR A 119 19.77 -4.89 -3.11
C TYR A 119 18.69 -4.26 -2.25
N ARG A 120 18.67 -2.93 -2.10
CA ARG A 120 17.65 -2.23 -1.29
C ARG A 120 16.24 -2.45 -1.82
N ARG A 121 16.04 -2.42 -3.16
CA ARG A 121 14.73 -2.68 -3.75
C ARG A 121 14.25 -4.10 -3.46
N ALA A 122 15.15 -5.09 -3.61
CA ALA A 122 14.86 -6.48 -3.28
C ALA A 122 14.54 -6.65 -1.78
N HIS A 123 15.30 -5.98 -0.90
CA HIS A 123 15.07 -5.98 0.54
C HIS A 123 13.66 -5.48 0.89
N HIS A 124 13.24 -4.37 0.28
CA HIS A 124 11.87 -3.89 0.47
C HIS A 124 10.84 -4.94 0.08
N VAL A 125 10.91 -5.49 -1.13
CA VAL A 125 9.90 -6.43 -1.63
C VAL A 125 9.81 -7.70 -0.77
N ILE A 126 10.97 -8.29 -0.42
CA ILE A 126 11.03 -9.52 0.38
C ILE A 126 10.47 -9.27 1.78
N THR A 127 10.88 -8.19 2.43
CA THR A 127 10.41 -7.86 3.78
C THR A 127 8.96 -7.37 3.80
N GLU A 128 8.50 -6.68 2.75
CA GLU A 128 7.11 -6.21 2.64
C GLU A 128 6.13 -7.37 2.44
N ASN A 129 6.50 -8.42 1.70
CA ASN A 129 5.70 -9.64 1.62
C ASN A 129 5.46 -10.25 3.01
N ALA A 130 6.51 -10.36 3.82
CA ALA A 130 6.38 -10.87 5.18
C ALA A 130 5.53 -9.94 6.08
N ARG A 131 5.73 -8.61 5.97
CA ARG A 131 4.92 -7.63 6.71
C ARG A 131 3.44 -7.68 6.32
N THR A 132 3.13 -7.87 5.05
CA THR A 132 1.74 -7.98 4.57
C THR A 132 1.03 -9.17 5.20
N LEU A 133 1.68 -10.34 5.22
CA LEU A 133 1.11 -11.54 5.86
C LEU A 133 0.95 -11.34 7.37
N ALA A 134 1.94 -10.76 8.03
CA ALA A 134 1.87 -10.45 9.47
C ALA A 134 0.77 -9.41 9.77
N ALA A 135 0.55 -8.41 8.91
CA ALA A 135 -0.52 -7.43 9.07
C ALA A 135 -1.91 -8.06 8.94
N ALA A 136 -2.10 -8.99 8.00
CA ALA A 136 -3.36 -9.74 7.89
C ALA A 136 -3.62 -10.59 9.15
N GLN A 137 -2.58 -11.19 9.73
CA GLN A 137 -2.70 -11.92 11.00
C GLN A 137 -3.03 -10.98 12.17
N ALA A 138 -2.36 -9.83 12.26
CA ALA A 138 -2.63 -8.82 13.30
C ALA A 138 -4.08 -8.29 13.22
N LEU A 139 -4.60 -8.03 12.00
CA LEU A 139 -6.00 -7.66 11.81
C LEU A 139 -6.97 -8.73 12.32
N ARG A 140 -6.74 -9.99 11.97
CA ARG A 140 -7.58 -11.11 12.44
C ARG A 140 -7.55 -11.31 13.95
N ALA A 141 -6.39 -11.01 14.56
CA ALA A 141 -6.19 -11.09 16.01
C ALA A 141 -6.66 -9.82 16.75
N HIS A 142 -7.13 -8.79 16.04
CA HIS A 142 -7.41 -7.46 16.58
C HIS A 142 -6.23 -6.84 17.33
N ASP A 143 -5.00 -7.20 16.94
CA ASP A 143 -3.74 -6.68 17.51
C ASP A 143 -3.36 -5.36 16.82
N VAL A 144 -3.97 -4.28 17.28
CA VAL A 144 -3.78 -2.93 16.72
C VAL A 144 -2.35 -2.43 16.95
N GLU A 145 -1.73 -2.77 18.07
CA GLU A 145 -0.35 -2.35 18.35
C GLU A 145 0.66 -3.01 17.40
N ARG A 146 0.49 -4.30 17.12
CA ARG A 146 1.30 -5.01 16.13
C ARG A 146 1.08 -4.44 14.73
N LEU A 147 -0.17 -4.18 14.36
CA LEU A 147 -0.53 -3.58 13.07
C LEU A 147 0.11 -2.19 12.91
N SER A 148 0.05 -1.36 13.95
CA SER A 148 0.71 -0.04 14.00
C SER A 148 2.21 -0.15 13.70
N THR A 149 2.88 -1.08 14.36
CA THR A 149 4.31 -1.33 14.16
C THR A 149 4.61 -1.74 12.71
N LEU A 150 3.85 -2.68 12.17
CA LEU A 150 4.03 -3.16 10.79
C LEU A 150 3.78 -2.07 9.75
N MET A 151 2.78 -1.21 9.95
CA MET A 151 2.53 -0.07 9.06
C MET A 151 3.66 0.96 9.11
N ALA A 152 4.22 1.24 10.28
CA ALA A 152 5.37 2.13 10.43
C ALA A 152 6.63 1.56 9.77
N GLU A 153 6.93 0.26 9.97
CA GLU A 153 8.04 -0.44 9.31
C GLU A 153 7.88 -0.43 7.79
N SER A 154 6.65 -0.64 7.29
CA SER A 154 6.33 -0.59 5.87
C SER A 154 6.62 0.80 5.30
N HIS A 155 6.17 1.87 5.96
CA HIS A 155 6.43 3.24 5.52
C HIS A 155 7.93 3.57 5.51
N ALA A 156 8.65 3.18 6.56
CA ALA A 156 10.10 3.37 6.63
C ALA A 156 10.82 2.64 5.46
N SER A 157 10.44 1.41 5.16
CA SER A 157 11.01 0.65 4.04
C SER A 157 10.63 1.24 2.68
N MET A 158 9.42 1.80 2.52
CA MET A 158 9.04 2.54 1.31
C MET A 158 9.90 3.78 1.12
N ARG A 159 10.26 4.48 2.20
CA ARG A 159 11.12 5.65 2.16
C ARG A 159 12.58 5.29 1.93
N ASP A 160 13.14 4.39 2.72
CA ASP A 160 14.57 4.16 2.83
C ASP A 160 15.08 3.10 1.83
N ASP A 161 14.32 2.02 1.63
CA ASP A 161 14.71 0.92 0.75
C ASP A 161 14.14 1.08 -0.67
N PHE A 162 12.85 1.40 -0.80
CA PHE A 162 12.21 1.50 -2.10
C PHE A 162 12.30 2.90 -2.71
N ALA A 163 12.47 3.92 -1.88
CA ALA A 163 12.61 5.33 -2.23
C ALA A 163 11.46 5.82 -3.15
N ILE A 164 10.24 5.61 -2.68
CA ILE A 164 9.01 6.02 -3.39
C ILE A 164 8.19 7.05 -2.61
N THR A 165 8.65 7.46 -1.42
CA THR A 165 8.02 8.56 -0.68
C THR A 165 8.61 9.91 -1.11
N VAL A 166 7.95 10.97 -0.69
CA VAL A 166 8.40 12.36 -0.84
C VAL A 166 8.20 13.10 0.48
N PRO A 167 8.97 14.18 0.77
CA PRO A 167 8.91 14.86 2.07
C PRO A 167 7.50 15.25 2.54
N PRO A 168 6.58 15.74 1.70
CA PRO A 168 5.21 16.01 2.17
C PRO A 168 4.43 14.76 2.60
N ILE A 169 4.67 13.60 1.98
CA ILE A 169 4.07 12.33 2.38
C ILE A 169 4.63 11.90 3.75
N ASP A 170 5.95 11.97 3.92
CA ASP A 170 6.59 11.65 5.20
C ASP A 170 6.09 12.58 6.31
N ALA A 171 5.90 13.87 6.02
CA ALA A 171 5.33 14.83 6.95
C ALA A 171 3.90 14.45 7.40
N LEU A 172 3.03 14.01 6.47
CA LEU A 172 1.69 13.52 6.82
C LEU A 172 1.74 12.31 7.74
N VAL A 173 2.61 11.33 7.43
CA VAL A 173 2.76 10.13 8.25
C VAL A 173 3.24 10.49 9.65
N GLU A 174 4.22 11.38 9.78
CA GLU A 174 4.72 11.85 11.09
C GLU A 174 3.66 12.59 11.90
N ILE A 175 2.89 13.51 11.27
CA ILE A 175 1.80 14.23 11.93
C ILE A 175 0.75 13.28 12.48
N VAL A 176 0.29 12.33 11.65
CA VAL A 176 -0.73 11.37 12.05
C VAL A 176 -0.20 10.42 13.13
N SER A 177 1.02 9.90 12.96
CA SER A 177 1.64 9.00 13.94
C SER A 177 1.79 9.64 15.31
N ALA A 178 2.10 10.94 15.37
CA ALA A 178 2.24 11.67 16.62
C ALA A 178 0.92 11.72 17.43
N VAL A 179 -0.22 11.73 16.75
CA VAL A 179 -1.55 11.75 17.39
C VAL A 179 -2.01 10.35 17.78
N ILE A 180 -1.93 9.40 16.84
CA ILE A 180 -2.51 8.05 17.06
C ILE A 180 -1.62 7.16 17.93
N GLY A 181 -0.32 7.38 17.95
CA GLY A 181 0.65 6.51 18.61
C GLY A 181 0.51 5.06 18.13
N LYS A 182 0.41 4.11 19.08
CA LYS A 182 0.20 2.69 18.80
C LYS A 182 -1.28 2.25 18.77
N ARG A 183 -2.21 3.19 18.87
CA ARG A 183 -3.66 2.93 18.86
C ARG A 183 -4.23 2.79 17.44
N GLY A 184 -3.41 2.96 16.43
CA GLY A 184 -3.76 2.86 15.03
C GLY A 184 -2.50 2.71 14.18
N GLY A 185 -2.61 2.82 12.88
CA GLY A 185 -1.47 2.72 11.97
C GLY A 185 -1.59 3.72 10.83
N VAL A 186 -0.44 4.13 10.27
CA VAL A 186 -0.39 5.05 9.14
C VAL A 186 0.79 4.76 8.24
N ARG A 187 0.58 4.84 6.93
CA ARG A 187 1.64 4.70 5.92
C ARG A 187 1.22 5.35 4.59
N MET A 188 2.16 5.58 3.71
CA MET A 188 1.87 5.90 2.32
C MET A 188 1.12 4.74 1.64
N THR A 189 0.30 5.04 0.64
CA THR A 189 -0.38 4.05 -0.21
C THR A 189 -0.27 4.40 -1.68
N GLY A 190 -0.40 3.38 -2.55
CA GLY A 190 -0.31 3.50 -4.00
C GLY A 190 1.12 3.50 -4.54
N GLY A 191 1.29 3.97 -5.77
CA GLY A 191 2.55 3.90 -6.52
C GLY A 191 3.67 4.83 -6.05
N GLY A 192 3.43 5.69 -5.07
CA GLY A 192 4.42 6.60 -4.52
C GLY A 192 4.58 7.93 -5.27
N PHE A 193 5.65 8.66 -4.96
CA PHE A 193 6.01 9.96 -5.54
C PHE A 193 4.95 11.06 -5.35
N GLY A 194 4.16 10.97 -4.29
CA GLY A 194 3.00 11.78 -3.97
C GLY A 194 1.76 10.93 -3.74
N GLY A 195 0.58 11.51 -3.93
CA GLY A 195 -0.71 10.85 -3.73
C GLY A 195 -1.13 10.80 -2.26
N CYS A 196 -1.52 9.63 -1.76
CA CYS A 196 -2.22 9.53 -0.50
C CYS A 196 -1.45 8.79 0.59
N VAL A 197 -1.82 9.11 1.81
CA VAL A 197 -1.53 8.34 3.02
C VAL A 197 -2.81 7.61 3.44
N VAL A 198 -2.70 6.37 3.86
CA VAL A 198 -3.78 5.62 4.50
C VAL A 198 -3.49 5.46 5.98
N ALA A 199 -4.49 5.75 6.80
CA ALA A 199 -4.42 5.57 8.23
C ALA A 199 -5.63 4.75 8.74
N LEU A 200 -5.37 3.90 9.73
CA LEU A 200 -6.39 3.29 10.58
C LEU A 200 -6.41 4.08 11.90
N VAL A 201 -7.45 4.82 12.12
CA VAL A 201 -7.56 5.79 13.22
C VAL A 201 -8.71 5.40 14.15
N PRO A 202 -8.51 5.33 15.48
CA PRO A 202 -9.61 5.18 16.42
C PRO A 202 -10.66 6.27 16.21
N ASP A 203 -11.94 5.92 16.27
CA ASP A 203 -13.04 6.89 16.11
C ASP A 203 -12.85 8.12 17.02
N SER A 204 -12.40 7.91 18.25
CA SER A 204 -12.18 8.97 19.24
C SER A 204 -11.05 9.94 18.87
N LEU A 205 -10.20 9.61 17.90
CA LEU A 205 -9.05 10.43 17.50
C LEU A 205 -9.21 11.08 16.12
N VAL A 206 -10.31 10.80 15.42
CA VAL A 206 -10.53 11.30 14.05
C VAL A 206 -10.46 12.82 13.97
N ASP A 207 -11.11 13.50 14.89
CA ASP A 207 -11.13 14.98 14.92
C ASP A 207 -9.75 15.55 15.28
N GLU A 208 -9.04 14.93 16.24
CA GLU A 208 -7.70 15.36 16.64
C GLU A 208 -6.69 15.19 15.49
N VAL A 209 -6.72 14.06 14.79
CA VAL A 209 -5.90 13.82 13.60
C VAL A 209 -6.21 14.84 12.50
N THR A 210 -7.50 15.08 12.25
CA THR A 210 -7.95 16.04 11.24
C THR A 210 -7.41 17.44 11.54
N GLN A 211 -7.56 17.90 12.77
CA GLN A 211 -7.06 19.21 13.21
C GLN A 211 -5.53 19.30 13.13
N ALA A 212 -4.82 18.25 13.55
CA ALA A 212 -3.36 18.22 13.48
C ALA A 212 -2.87 18.31 12.02
N VAL A 213 -3.47 17.55 11.10
CA VAL A 213 -3.14 17.61 9.67
C VAL A 213 -3.40 19.00 9.10
N GLN A 214 -4.57 19.58 9.38
CA GLN A 214 -4.94 20.92 8.88
C GLN A 214 -4.02 22.01 9.41
N ARG A 215 -3.58 21.92 10.67
CA ARG A 215 -2.72 22.90 11.33
C ARG A 215 -1.26 22.80 10.86
N ASP A 216 -0.71 21.56 10.81
CA ASP A 216 0.74 21.35 10.74
C ASP A 216 1.24 21.03 9.32
N TYR A 217 0.39 20.44 8.48
CA TYR A 217 0.80 20.01 7.17
C TYR A 217 1.18 21.14 6.21
N PRO A 218 0.44 22.27 6.12
CA PRO A 218 0.80 23.35 5.20
C PRO A 218 2.21 23.89 5.42
N ALA A 219 2.64 24.05 6.67
CA ALA A 219 3.97 24.55 7.02
C ALA A 219 5.09 23.54 6.62
N ARG A 220 4.77 22.23 6.56
CA ARG A 220 5.72 21.16 6.27
C ARG A 220 5.72 20.70 4.81
N SER A 221 4.79 21.21 4.01
CA SER A 221 4.57 20.79 2.62
C SER A 221 4.74 21.91 1.58
N GLY A 222 5.23 23.09 2.01
CA GLY A 222 5.34 24.25 1.12
C GLY A 222 3.98 24.90 0.81
N GLY A 223 3.04 24.86 1.74
CA GLY A 223 1.72 25.50 1.62
C GLY A 223 0.62 24.60 1.06
N LEU A 224 0.88 23.30 0.83
CA LEU A 224 -0.17 22.38 0.39
C LEU A 224 -1.19 22.16 1.49
N VAL A 225 -2.47 22.06 1.10
CA VAL A 225 -3.58 21.74 1.99
C VAL A 225 -4.08 20.34 1.67
N ALA A 226 -3.86 19.41 2.59
CA ALA A 226 -4.30 18.03 2.41
C ALA A 226 -5.82 17.91 2.39
N GLN A 227 -6.33 16.98 1.61
CA GLN A 227 -7.75 16.62 1.61
C GLN A 227 -7.95 15.29 2.34
N ILE A 228 -8.83 15.31 3.34
CA ILE A 228 -9.10 14.14 4.18
C ILE A 228 -10.42 13.51 3.77
N HIS A 229 -10.40 12.19 3.57
CA HIS A 229 -11.58 11.37 3.29
C HIS A 229 -11.70 10.31 4.40
N LEU A 230 -12.81 10.36 5.12
CA LEU A 230 -13.18 9.34 6.08
C LEU A 230 -13.96 8.23 5.36
N CYS A 231 -13.45 7.02 5.43
CA CYS A 231 -13.98 5.88 4.72
C CYS A 231 -14.29 4.71 5.67
N ARG A 232 -15.11 3.78 5.18
CA ARG A 232 -15.26 2.43 5.73
C ARG A 232 -15.09 1.45 4.58
N ALA A 233 -14.54 0.27 4.88
CA ALA A 233 -14.56 -0.82 3.93
C ALA A 233 -16.00 -1.18 3.58
N ARG A 234 -16.28 -1.37 2.30
CA ARG A 234 -17.61 -1.68 1.78
C ARG A 234 -17.55 -2.87 0.82
N GLU A 235 -18.73 -3.43 0.53
CA GLU A 235 -18.90 -4.41 -0.54
C GLU A 235 -18.31 -3.89 -1.85
N GLY A 236 -17.76 -4.81 -2.64
CA GLY A 236 -17.33 -4.51 -3.99
C GLY A 236 -18.48 -4.10 -4.91
N ALA A 237 -18.14 -3.77 -6.14
CA ALA A 237 -19.13 -3.36 -7.14
C ALA A 237 -20.18 -4.46 -7.35
N HIS A 238 -21.46 -4.09 -7.26
CA HIS A 238 -22.58 -5.00 -7.41
C HIS A 238 -23.76 -4.31 -8.11
N VAL A 239 -24.69 -5.10 -8.60
CA VAL A 239 -25.94 -4.58 -9.18
C VAL A 239 -26.87 -4.16 -8.04
N LEU A 240 -27.41 -2.95 -8.13
CA LEU A 240 -28.40 -2.40 -7.20
C LEU A 240 -29.77 -2.99 -7.47
#